data_5d05f708ac9fa61ac44c873ff807aee5
#
_entry.id   5d05f708ac9fa61ac44c873ff807aee5
#
_cell.length_a   1.000
_cell.length_b   1.000
_cell.length_c   1.000
_cell.angle_alpha   90.00
_cell.angle_beta   90.00
_cell.angle_gamma   90.00
#
_symmetry.space_group_name_H-M   'P 1'
#
loop_
_entity.id
_entity.type
_entity.pdbx_description
1 polymer ?
#
loop_
_entity_poly.entity_id
_entity_poly.type
_entity_poly.pdbx_seq_one_letter_code
_entity_poly.pdbx_strand_id
1 'polypeptide(L)'
;GRRDIEEIYEIRALLDPAVLLSFMKQATRDQIAMLRTFADNMRDAVRMENTGMLIENDVNFHQYYTDYCGNARLADIICSTVDPFHRFRYITSSSMKMNRVFVEEHLLIMKAIEDNDQAEAELQMKAHYSHLKRYLIQKLTSEGQL
;
A
#
# COMPACT_ATOMS: atom_id res chain seq x y z
N GLY A 1 -11.92 -9.41 13.79
CA GLY A 1 -11.03 -9.65 14.93
C GLY A 1 -9.56 -9.77 14.53
N ARG A 2 -8.70 -10.12 15.49
CA ARG A 2 -7.25 -10.24 15.25
C ARG A 2 -6.93 -11.20 14.09
N ARG A 3 -7.61 -12.33 14.06
CA ARG A 3 -7.44 -13.34 13.01
C ARG A 3 -7.73 -12.79 11.62
N ASP A 4 -8.77 -11.99 11.47
CA ASP A 4 -9.10 -11.37 10.17
C ASP A 4 -7.97 -10.47 9.68
N ILE A 5 -7.36 -9.71 10.60
CA ILE A 5 -6.21 -8.86 10.28
C ILE A 5 -5.03 -9.71 9.82
N GLU A 6 -4.70 -10.74 10.59
CA GLU A 6 -3.57 -11.64 10.27
C GLU A 6 -3.75 -12.29 8.91
N GLU A 7 -4.93 -12.83 8.62
CA GLU A 7 -5.24 -13.48 7.33
C GLU A 7 -5.20 -12.52 6.14
N ILE A 8 -5.82 -11.34 6.26
CA ILE A 8 -5.84 -10.35 5.17
C ILE A 8 -4.43 -9.80 4.90
N TYR A 9 -3.67 -9.45 5.94
CA TYR A 9 -2.31 -8.93 5.75
C TYR A 9 -1.35 -10.00 5.25
N GLU A 10 -1.53 -11.27 5.62
CA GLU A 10 -0.76 -12.39 5.07
C GLU A 10 -0.98 -12.52 3.56
N ILE A 11 -2.24 -12.51 3.11
CA ILE A 11 -2.58 -12.55 1.68
C ILE A 11 -1.99 -11.35 0.95
N ARG A 12 -2.15 -10.14 1.48
CA ARG A 12 -1.65 -8.92 0.85
C ARG A 12 -0.12 -8.89 0.79
N ALA A 13 0.55 -9.33 1.84
CA ALA A 13 2.01 -9.39 1.87
C ALA A 13 2.60 -10.40 0.87
N LEU A 14 1.86 -11.47 0.56
CA LEU A 14 2.26 -12.45 -0.45
C LEU A 14 1.96 -11.99 -1.87
N LEU A 15 0.78 -11.45 -2.11
CA LEU A 15 0.27 -11.20 -3.46
C LEU A 15 0.56 -9.79 -3.98
N ASP A 16 0.51 -8.77 -3.14
CA ASP A 16 0.72 -7.39 -3.58
C ASP A 16 2.13 -7.14 -4.15
N PRO A 17 3.21 -7.67 -3.54
CA PRO A 17 4.53 -7.64 -4.19
C PRO A 17 4.54 -8.32 -5.56
N ALA A 18 3.87 -9.45 -5.72
CA ALA A 18 3.77 -10.16 -7.00
C ALA A 18 3.02 -9.33 -8.05
N VAL A 19 1.93 -8.65 -7.66
CA VAL A 19 1.19 -7.72 -8.52
C VAL A 19 2.08 -6.56 -8.96
N LEU A 20 2.81 -5.95 -8.02
CA LEU A 20 3.72 -4.86 -8.30
C LEU A 20 4.84 -5.27 -9.27
N LEU A 21 5.47 -6.44 -9.06
CA LEU A 21 6.51 -6.94 -9.95
C LEU A 21 5.97 -7.26 -11.36
N SER A 22 4.75 -7.78 -11.45
CA SER A 22 4.07 -8.00 -12.72
C SER A 22 3.85 -6.67 -13.46
N PHE A 23 3.41 -5.63 -12.76
CA PHE A 23 3.31 -4.27 -13.29
C PHE A 23 4.67 -3.76 -13.78
N MET A 24 5.72 -3.85 -12.98
CA MET A 24 7.05 -3.32 -13.31
C MET A 24 7.65 -3.94 -14.57
N LYS A 25 7.33 -5.20 -14.87
CA LYS A 25 7.86 -5.90 -16.07
C LYS A 25 7.43 -5.28 -17.39
N GLN A 26 6.32 -4.57 -17.42
CA GLN A 26 5.70 -4.08 -18.66
C GLN A 26 5.23 -2.63 -18.58
N ALA A 27 5.42 -1.96 -17.45
CA ALA A 27 4.96 -0.60 -17.23
C ALA A 27 5.59 0.39 -18.21
N THR A 28 4.77 1.27 -18.75
CA THR A 28 5.24 2.41 -19.55
C THR A 28 5.77 3.51 -18.66
N ARG A 29 6.55 4.45 -19.25
CA ARG A 29 7.00 5.66 -18.53
C ARG A 29 5.84 6.48 -17.99
N ASP A 30 4.76 6.60 -18.76
CA ASP A 30 3.57 7.37 -18.35
C ASP A 30 2.87 6.70 -17.18
N GLN A 31 2.81 5.37 -17.15
CA GLN A 31 2.25 4.62 -16.03
C GLN A 31 3.08 4.79 -14.75
N ILE A 32 4.40 4.76 -14.86
CA ILE A 32 5.30 5.01 -13.71
C ILE A 32 5.15 6.46 -13.23
N ALA A 33 5.06 7.42 -14.15
CA ALA A 33 4.83 8.83 -13.82
C ALA A 33 3.49 9.04 -13.09
N MET A 34 2.45 8.30 -13.45
CA MET A 34 1.15 8.36 -12.76
C MET A 34 1.26 7.84 -11.32
N LEU A 35 1.97 6.74 -11.09
CA LEU A 35 2.26 6.27 -9.73
C LEU A 35 3.03 7.30 -8.91
N ARG A 36 4.01 7.97 -9.51
CA ARG A 36 4.75 9.05 -8.87
C ARG A 36 3.81 10.17 -8.45
N THR A 37 2.86 10.54 -9.28
CA THR A 37 1.87 11.56 -8.95
C THR A 37 1.07 11.19 -7.70
N PHE A 38 0.59 9.95 -7.60
CA PHE A 38 -0.11 9.48 -6.40
C PHE A 38 0.77 9.51 -5.15
N ALA A 39 2.04 9.08 -5.27
CA ALA A 39 3.00 9.10 -4.16
C ALA A 39 3.30 10.53 -3.70
N ASP A 40 3.50 11.46 -4.62
CA ASP A 40 3.73 12.87 -4.31
C ASP A 40 2.49 13.51 -3.67
N ASN A 41 1.29 13.15 -4.12
CA ASN A 41 0.04 13.61 -3.51
C ASN A 41 -0.12 13.09 -2.07
N MET A 42 0.31 11.86 -1.79
CA MET A 42 0.34 11.34 -0.41
C MET A 42 1.28 12.17 0.47
N ARG A 43 2.48 12.49 -0.03
CA ARG A 43 3.43 13.36 0.67
C ARG A 43 2.83 14.74 0.96
N ASP A 44 2.17 15.34 -0.03
CA ASP A 44 1.52 16.64 0.14
C ASP A 44 0.34 16.56 1.11
N ALA A 45 -0.43 15.47 1.09
CA ALA A 45 -1.53 15.24 2.01
C ALA A 45 -1.09 15.22 3.47
N VAL A 46 0.05 14.58 3.79
CA VAL A 46 0.57 14.60 5.17
C VAL A 46 1.11 15.96 5.57
N ARG A 47 1.68 16.73 4.64
CA ARG A 47 2.09 18.13 4.89
C ARG A 47 0.91 19.02 5.22
N MET A 48 -0.21 18.81 4.53
CA MET A 48 -1.46 19.57 4.73
C MET A 48 -2.35 18.99 5.85
N GLU A 49 -1.93 17.89 6.47
CA GLU A 49 -2.71 17.15 7.45
C GLU A 49 -4.11 16.76 6.93
N ASN A 50 -4.18 16.43 5.64
CA ASN A 50 -5.41 16.04 4.95
C ASN A 50 -5.52 14.51 4.82
N THR A 51 -6.15 13.87 5.80
CA THR A 51 -6.32 12.40 5.85
C THR A 51 -7.15 11.87 4.68
N GLY A 52 -8.19 12.59 4.26
CA GLY A 52 -9.02 12.19 3.12
C GLY A 52 -8.24 12.12 1.82
N MET A 53 -7.43 13.14 1.54
CA MET A 53 -6.54 13.18 0.38
C MET A 53 -5.49 12.05 0.46
N LEU A 54 -4.95 11.79 1.65
CA LEU A 54 -4.00 10.70 1.85
C LEU A 54 -4.61 9.35 1.50
N ILE A 55 -5.77 9.03 2.04
CA ILE A 55 -6.45 7.75 1.81
C ILE A 55 -6.80 7.59 0.33
N GLU A 56 -7.33 8.62 -0.31
CA GLU A 56 -7.67 8.60 -1.74
C GLU A 56 -6.45 8.25 -2.60
N ASN A 57 -5.34 8.92 -2.38
CA ASN A 57 -4.13 8.70 -3.18
C ASN A 57 -3.43 7.37 -2.85
N ASP A 58 -3.52 6.90 -1.62
CA ASP A 58 -3.04 5.56 -1.25
C ASP A 58 -3.86 4.47 -1.96
N VAL A 59 -5.19 4.60 -1.98
CA VAL A 59 -6.07 3.71 -2.74
C VAL A 59 -5.73 3.74 -4.22
N ASN A 60 -5.61 4.92 -4.81
CA ASN A 60 -5.30 5.09 -6.22
C ASN A 60 -3.93 4.51 -6.58
N PHE A 61 -2.92 4.66 -5.74
CA PHE A 61 -1.59 4.10 -5.95
C PHE A 61 -1.64 2.57 -6.09
N HIS A 62 -2.25 1.89 -5.13
CA HIS A 62 -2.34 0.43 -5.12
C HIS A 62 -3.26 -0.11 -6.22
N GLN A 63 -4.39 0.55 -6.47
CA GLN A 63 -5.33 0.15 -7.51
C GLN A 63 -4.74 0.33 -8.90
N TYR A 64 -3.97 1.40 -9.13
CA TYR A 64 -3.40 1.68 -10.44
C TYR A 64 -2.43 0.58 -10.90
N TYR A 65 -1.44 0.21 -10.10
CA TYR A 65 -0.54 -0.85 -10.53
C TYR A 65 -1.24 -2.23 -10.59
N THR A 66 -2.29 -2.42 -9.82
CA THR A 66 -3.12 -3.63 -9.91
C THR A 66 -3.87 -3.69 -11.24
N ASP A 67 -4.51 -2.59 -11.65
CA ASP A 67 -5.24 -2.51 -12.92
C ASP A 67 -4.34 -2.71 -14.14
N TYR A 68 -3.10 -2.26 -14.04
CA TYR A 68 -2.13 -2.34 -15.13
C TYR A 68 -1.04 -3.42 -14.94
N CYS A 69 -1.26 -4.39 -14.07
CA CYS A 69 -0.25 -5.43 -13.80
C CYS A 69 -0.06 -6.45 -14.93
N GLY A 70 -0.98 -6.50 -15.90
CA GLY A 70 -0.90 -7.43 -17.03
C GLY A 70 -1.29 -8.88 -16.69
N ASN A 71 -1.77 -9.14 -15.48
CA ASN A 71 -2.25 -10.45 -15.04
C ASN A 71 -3.64 -10.30 -14.41
N ALA A 72 -4.68 -10.44 -15.25
CA ALA A 72 -6.06 -10.23 -14.83
C ALA A 72 -6.49 -11.17 -13.69
N ARG A 73 -6.02 -12.40 -13.68
CA ARG A 73 -6.37 -13.38 -12.62
C ARG A 73 -5.76 -12.98 -11.29
N LEU A 74 -4.50 -12.54 -11.29
CA LEU A 74 -3.83 -12.06 -10.09
C LEU A 74 -4.50 -10.77 -9.56
N ALA A 75 -4.88 -9.86 -10.46
CA ALA A 75 -5.62 -8.65 -10.12
C ALA A 75 -6.98 -9.00 -9.48
N ASP A 76 -7.72 -9.94 -10.02
CA ASP A 76 -9.02 -10.37 -9.47
C ASP A 76 -8.88 -10.96 -8.06
N ILE A 77 -7.85 -11.77 -7.83
CA ILE A 77 -7.59 -12.36 -6.51
C ILE A 77 -7.29 -11.26 -5.48
N ILE A 78 -6.41 -10.32 -5.81
CA ILE A 78 -6.06 -9.24 -4.89
C ILE A 78 -7.25 -8.31 -4.63
N CYS A 79 -8.06 -8.02 -5.65
CA CYS A 79 -9.26 -7.18 -5.52
C CYS A 79 -10.30 -7.79 -4.57
N SER A 80 -10.34 -9.11 -4.41
CA SER A 80 -11.23 -9.76 -3.44
C SER A 80 -10.92 -9.39 -1.98
N THR A 81 -9.73 -8.85 -1.72
CA THR A 81 -9.30 -8.42 -0.38
C THR A 81 -9.49 -6.93 -0.12
N VAL A 82 -9.98 -6.16 -1.10
CA VAL A 82 -10.01 -4.69 -1.06
C VAL A 82 -10.93 -4.16 0.04
N ASP A 83 -12.17 -4.66 0.14
CA ASP A 83 -13.14 -4.14 1.10
C ASP A 83 -12.70 -4.32 2.56
N PRO A 84 -12.27 -5.52 3.01
CA PRO A 84 -11.74 -5.66 4.36
C PRO A 84 -10.51 -4.77 4.60
N PHE A 85 -9.66 -4.62 3.59
CA PHE A 85 -8.44 -3.82 3.70
C PHE A 85 -8.73 -2.32 3.80
N HIS A 86 -9.76 -1.81 3.15
CA HIS A 86 -10.20 -0.41 3.28
C HIS A 86 -10.54 -0.05 4.72
N ARG A 87 -11.25 -0.94 5.42
CA ARG A 87 -11.56 -0.74 6.85
C ARG A 87 -10.28 -0.57 7.67
N PHE A 88 -9.29 -1.42 7.44
CA PHE A 88 -8.01 -1.34 8.16
C PHE A 88 -7.24 -0.07 7.81
N ARG A 89 -7.28 0.35 6.56
CA ARG A 89 -6.66 1.61 6.09
C ARG A 89 -7.19 2.83 6.85
N TYR A 90 -8.49 2.93 7.09
CA TYR A 90 -9.06 4.01 7.91
C TYR A 90 -8.49 4.02 9.32
N ILE A 91 -8.37 2.86 9.94
CA ILE A 91 -7.82 2.74 11.30
C ILE A 91 -6.33 3.14 11.33
N THR A 92 -5.54 2.64 10.39
CA THR A 92 -4.10 2.96 10.33
C THR A 92 -3.84 4.43 10.00
N SER A 93 -4.71 5.07 9.24
CA SER A 93 -4.58 6.47 8.83
C SER A 93 -5.04 7.47 9.90
N SER A 94 -5.47 7.02 11.07
CA SER A 94 -5.96 7.91 12.14
C SER A 94 -4.85 8.64 12.91
N SER A 95 -3.58 8.27 12.73
CA SER A 95 -2.43 8.93 13.36
C SER A 95 -1.59 9.65 12.30
N MET A 96 -1.56 10.98 12.34
CA MET A 96 -0.76 11.75 11.38
C MET A 96 0.74 11.49 11.54
N LYS A 97 1.22 11.23 12.75
CA LYS A 97 2.61 10.83 13.00
C LYS A 97 2.97 9.55 12.23
N MET A 98 2.10 8.54 12.28
CA MET A 98 2.32 7.28 11.57
C MET A 98 2.08 7.42 10.07
N ASN A 99 1.17 8.29 9.66
CA ASN A 99 0.96 8.57 8.23
C ASN A 99 2.23 9.09 7.57
N ARG A 100 3.00 9.94 8.24
CA ARG A 100 4.30 10.41 7.72
C ARG A 100 5.27 9.26 7.51
N VAL A 101 5.33 8.32 8.44
CA VAL A 101 6.18 7.12 8.33
C VAL A 101 5.74 6.25 7.17
N PHE A 102 4.46 5.96 7.05
CA PHE A 102 3.92 5.11 5.97
C PHE A 102 4.05 5.75 4.59
N VAL A 103 3.95 7.06 4.49
CA VAL A 103 4.21 7.79 3.24
C VAL A 103 5.68 7.67 2.84
N GLU A 104 6.63 7.80 3.76
CA GLU A 104 8.05 7.58 3.47
C GLU A 104 8.30 6.16 2.94
N GLU A 105 7.61 5.16 3.48
CA GLU A 105 7.67 3.78 2.97
C GLU A 105 7.16 3.68 1.52
N HIS A 106 6.06 4.37 1.18
CA HIS A 106 5.58 4.45 -0.21
C HIS A 106 6.60 5.14 -1.14
N LEU A 107 7.28 6.18 -0.67
CA LEU A 107 8.30 6.86 -1.47
C LEU A 107 9.53 5.98 -1.72
N LEU A 108 9.91 5.11 -0.78
CA LEU A 108 10.96 4.11 -0.99
C LEU A 108 10.54 3.07 -2.04
N ILE A 109 9.30 2.61 -1.99
CA ILE A 109 8.74 1.71 -3.01
C ILE A 109 8.77 2.40 -4.38
N MET A 110 8.32 3.66 -4.44
CA MET A 110 8.28 4.43 -5.68
C MET A 110 9.67 4.61 -6.28
N LYS A 111 10.68 4.90 -5.45
CA LYS A 111 12.06 5.00 -5.91
C LYS A 111 12.55 3.69 -6.53
N ALA A 112 12.26 2.55 -5.91
CA ALA A 112 12.62 1.24 -6.44
C ALA A 112 11.94 0.97 -7.80
N ILE A 113 10.67 1.37 -7.95
CA ILE A 113 9.94 1.27 -9.23
C ILE A 113 10.64 2.12 -10.31
N GLU A 114 10.97 3.36 -10.01
CA GLU A 114 11.63 4.27 -10.95
C GLU A 114 13.03 3.80 -11.34
N ASP A 115 13.75 3.20 -10.41
CA ASP A 115 15.07 2.62 -10.64
C ASP A 115 15.00 1.25 -11.35
N ASN A 116 13.80 0.74 -11.60
CA ASN A 116 13.53 -0.62 -12.11
C ASN A 116 14.23 -1.71 -11.28
N ASP A 117 14.33 -1.48 -9.96
CA ASP A 117 14.92 -2.42 -9.01
C ASP A 117 13.82 -3.30 -8.43
N GLN A 118 13.56 -4.43 -9.08
CA GLN A 118 12.49 -5.35 -8.71
C GLN A 118 12.72 -5.97 -7.33
N ALA A 119 13.95 -6.33 -7.00
CA ALA A 119 14.28 -6.93 -5.70
C ALA A 119 14.03 -5.94 -4.56
N GLU A 120 14.42 -4.69 -4.73
CA GLU A 120 14.18 -3.64 -3.74
C GLU A 120 12.69 -3.29 -3.62
N ALA A 121 11.97 -3.21 -4.74
CA ALA A 121 10.52 -2.97 -4.73
C ALA A 121 9.78 -4.07 -3.94
N GLU A 122 10.12 -5.33 -4.16
CA GLU A 122 9.57 -6.47 -3.42
C GLU A 122 9.88 -6.37 -1.93
N LEU A 123 11.14 -6.11 -1.58
CA LEU A 123 11.60 -5.99 -0.20
C LEU A 123 10.86 -4.87 0.54
N GLN A 124 10.77 -3.68 -0.05
CA GLN A 124 10.11 -2.54 0.55
C GLN A 124 8.60 -2.74 0.70
N MET A 125 7.95 -3.36 -0.29
CA MET A 125 6.52 -3.66 -0.22
C MET A 125 6.21 -4.66 0.90
N LYS A 126 6.99 -5.73 1.04
CA LYS A 126 6.84 -6.71 2.13
C LYS A 126 7.07 -6.07 3.50
N ALA A 127 8.10 -5.24 3.63
CA ALA A 127 8.39 -4.51 4.87
C ALA A 127 7.25 -3.57 5.25
N HIS A 128 6.67 -2.88 4.28
CA HIS A 128 5.54 -1.97 4.48
C HIS A 128 4.31 -2.71 5.03
N TYR A 129 3.90 -3.83 4.44
CA TYR A 129 2.77 -4.62 4.94
C TYR A 129 3.03 -5.22 6.32
N SER A 130 4.24 -5.69 6.57
CA SER A 130 4.64 -6.19 7.89
C SER A 130 4.53 -5.10 8.96
N HIS A 131 4.97 -3.88 8.65
CA HIS A 131 4.89 -2.73 9.56
C HIS A 131 3.43 -2.32 9.81
N LEU A 132 2.63 -2.20 8.75
CA LEU A 132 1.20 -1.88 8.88
C LEU A 132 0.46 -2.89 9.76
N LYS A 133 0.70 -4.18 9.56
CA LYS A 133 0.09 -5.25 10.36
C LYS A 133 0.41 -5.09 11.84
N ARG A 134 1.70 -4.94 12.16
CA ARG A 134 2.15 -4.76 13.56
C ARG A 134 1.51 -3.53 14.20
N TYR A 135 1.54 -2.41 13.50
CA TYR A 135 0.95 -1.17 13.98
C TYR A 135 -0.55 -1.32 14.24
N LEU A 136 -1.31 -1.89 13.31
CA LEU A 136 -2.75 -2.10 13.45
C LEU A 136 -3.09 -2.98 14.65
N ILE A 137 -2.39 -4.10 14.82
CA ILE A 137 -2.59 -5.01 15.95
C ILE A 137 -2.28 -4.31 17.28
N GLN A 138 -1.15 -3.61 17.36
CA GLN A 138 -0.77 -2.88 18.58
C GLN A 138 -1.79 -1.80 18.93
N LYS A 139 -2.23 -1.02 17.95
CA LYS A 139 -3.22 0.04 18.13
C LYS A 139 -4.53 -0.51 18.66
N LEU A 140 -5.10 -1.50 18.01
CA LEU A 140 -6.38 -2.11 18.41
C LEU A 140 -6.28 -2.81 19.76
N THR A 141 -5.16 -3.44 20.07
CA THR A 141 -4.92 -4.05 21.39
C THR A 141 -4.87 -2.99 22.48
N SER A 142 -4.18 -1.88 22.26
CA SER A 142 -4.10 -0.77 23.24
C SER A 142 -5.43 -0.08 23.46
N GLU A 143 -6.32 -0.11 22.47
CA GLU A 143 -7.68 0.44 22.53
C GLU A 143 -8.72 -0.56 23.10
N GLY A 144 -8.28 -1.77 23.47
CA GLY A 144 -9.17 -2.82 23.98
C GLY A 144 -10.13 -3.41 22.95
N GLN A 145 -9.77 -3.35 21.65
CA GLN A 145 -10.60 -3.82 20.54
C GLN A 145 -10.19 -5.22 20.03
N LEU A 146 -9.10 -5.76 20.52
CA LEU A 146 -8.62 -7.12 20.22
C LEU A 146 -8.34 -7.89 21.50
#